data_65b831bb055e854100d2e11ec2c53651
#
_entry.id   65b831bb055e854100d2e11ec2c53651
#
_cell.length_a   1.000
_cell.length_b   1.000
_cell.length_c   1.000
_cell.angle_alpha   90.00
_cell.angle_beta   90.00
_cell.angle_gamma   90.00
#
_symmetry.space_group_name_H-M   'P 1'
#
loop_
_entity.id
_entity.type
_entity.pdbx_description
1 polymer ?
#
loop_
_entity_poly.entity_id
_entity_poly.type
_entity_poly.pdbx_seq_one_letter_code
_entity_poly.pdbx_strand_id
1 'polypeptide(L)'
;MPEENYGAQNIQVLEGLDAVRKRPGMYIGSTSIRGLHHLVYEVVDNSVDEALAGYATHIEVSINKDNSITVVDDGRGIPTGMHESGMSAVELVLTKLHAGGKFGGGGYKVSGGLHGVGISVVNALSEWTKVQVAQNGIVQEISFSRGHKTSELHEIGKAEGTGTTVIFKPDAEIFETTVFNFDTLKIRLQELAFLNKGLRITLSDLRQEEPRVESFHYEGGLSSFITFLNENKEVVNPTVIYIESTKDDVVVDVALQYNDSYSENLLSFVNNINTIDGGTHLSGFRAALTRTLNDYGRKSGLIKENESNLSGEDVREGLTAVVSVKVLEPQFEGQTKTKLGNSEVKGITDVIVSEGLRTFFEEHPQDAKKIIEKATMASRAREAARKARDLTRRKNALEVSSLPGKLADCSEKDTSMTEIYLVEGDSAGGSAKQGRDRRYQANLPLRGKILNVEKARLDKILANNEIRSMITAFGTGIGEEFDITKSRYNKIIIMTDADVDGAHIRTLLLTFFYRYMKPLVEEGHIYIAQPPLYQIKKGKSHWYVYSDAELTAKLDEVGRDGITIQRYKGLGEMNPEQLWETTMNPENRTILQVSLEDSIEADKIFTVLMGDKVEPRRKFIEDNAKYVRNLDL
;
A
#
# COMPACT_ATOMS: atom_id res chain seq x y z
N MET A 1 27.36 -37.26 -4.80
CA MET A 1 26.34 -36.94 -3.77
C MET A 1 25.45 -38.15 -3.71
N PRO A 2 25.12 -38.73 -2.53
CA PRO A 2 24.19 -39.84 -2.47
C PRO A 2 22.82 -39.34 -2.96
N GLU A 3 22.22 -40.09 -3.87
CA GLU A 3 20.83 -39.94 -4.28
C GLU A 3 19.96 -40.17 -3.03
N GLU A 4 19.41 -39.10 -2.48
CA GLU A 4 18.32 -39.20 -1.51
C GLU A 4 17.12 -39.77 -2.25
N ASN A 5 16.83 -41.05 -1.95
CA ASN A 5 15.67 -41.75 -2.50
C ASN A 5 14.40 -41.05 -2.04
N TYR A 6 13.81 -40.20 -2.94
CA TYR A 6 12.52 -39.58 -2.70
C TYR A 6 11.43 -40.66 -2.76
N GLY A 7 10.97 -41.10 -1.59
CA GLY A 7 9.95 -42.13 -1.43
C GLY A 7 8.76 -41.67 -0.60
N ALA A 8 7.73 -42.50 -0.50
CA ALA A 8 6.52 -42.21 0.28
C ALA A 8 6.81 -41.80 1.74
N GLN A 9 7.93 -42.25 2.30
CA GLN A 9 8.40 -41.93 3.66
C GLN A 9 8.81 -40.45 3.81
N ASN A 10 9.05 -39.72 2.70
CA ASN A 10 9.41 -38.32 2.71
C ASN A 10 8.18 -37.38 2.67
N ILE A 11 6.98 -37.97 2.51
CA ILE A 11 5.71 -37.22 2.52
C ILE A 11 5.28 -37.06 3.99
N GLN A 12 5.32 -35.80 4.48
CA GLN A 12 4.83 -35.44 5.81
C GLN A 12 3.43 -34.88 5.72
N VAL A 13 2.51 -35.41 6.52
CA VAL A 13 1.18 -34.83 6.72
C VAL A 13 1.24 -33.92 7.93
N LEU A 14 0.96 -32.65 7.74
CA LEU A 14 0.83 -31.67 8.84
C LEU A 14 -0.64 -31.52 9.16
N GLU A 15 -1.02 -31.73 10.42
CA GLU A 15 -2.40 -31.61 10.86
C GLU A 15 -2.60 -30.35 11.71
N GLY A 16 -3.77 -29.76 11.60
CA GLY A 16 -4.23 -28.66 12.46
C GLY A 16 -3.34 -27.40 12.39
N LEU A 17 -3.06 -26.83 13.57
CA LEU A 17 -2.34 -25.55 13.69
C LEU A 17 -0.81 -25.67 13.49
N ASP A 18 -0.26 -26.87 13.53
CA ASP A 18 1.17 -27.10 13.25
C ASP A 18 1.51 -26.77 11.78
N ALA A 19 0.57 -26.98 10.86
CA ALA A 19 0.71 -26.58 9.46
C ALA A 19 0.85 -25.05 9.32
N VAL A 20 0.11 -24.27 10.12
CA VAL A 20 0.17 -22.81 10.16
C VAL A 20 1.54 -22.36 10.65
N ARG A 21 2.03 -22.92 11.75
CA ARG A 21 3.35 -22.58 12.31
C ARG A 21 4.49 -22.90 11.36
N LYS A 22 4.39 -24.01 10.62
CA LYS A 22 5.44 -24.43 9.67
C LYS A 22 5.45 -23.62 8.37
N ARG A 23 4.31 -23.09 7.95
CA ARG A 23 4.13 -22.31 6.73
C ARG A 23 3.30 -21.04 6.95
N PRO A 24 3.72 -20.13 7.86
CA PRO A 24 2.92 -18.97 8.23
C PRO A 24 2.62 -18.06 7.04
N GLY A 25 3.56 -17.91 6.09
CA GLY A 25 3.38 -17.10 4.88
C GLY A 25 2.17 -17.48 4.01
N MET A 26 1.69 -18.74 4.07
CA MET A 26 0.48 -19.15 3.37
C MET A 26 -0.79 -18.52 3.94
N TYR A 27 -0.79 -18.12 5.21
CA TYR A 27 -1.95 -17.61 5.93
C TYR A 27 -1.89 -16.10 6.15
N ILE A 28 -0.71 -15.54 6.43
CA ILE A 28 -0.50 -14.12 6.75
C ILE A 28 0.36 -13.38 5.72
N GLY A 29 0.73 -14.03 4.61
CA GLY A 29 1.50 -13.47 3.50
C GLY A 29 3.01 -13.40 3.76
N SER A 30 3.45 -13.03 4.95
CA SER A 30 4.88 -12.95 5.33
C SER A 30 5.06 -13.05 6.84
N THR A 31 6.30 -13.25 7.31
CA THR A 31 6.70 -13.18 8.73
C THR A 31 7.37 -11.85 9.11
N SER A 32 7.39 -10.90 8.17
CA SER A 32 7.88 -9.54 8.38
C SER A 32 6.89 -8.72 9.25
N ILE A 33 7.20 -7.44 9.47
CA ILE A 33 6.32 -6.50 10.18
C ILE A 33 4.91 -6.45 9.57
N ARG A 34 4.75 -6.64 8.26
CA ARG A 34 3.45 -6.68 7.58
C ARG A 34 2.61 -7.86 8.07
N GLY A 35 3.18 -9.06 8.12
CA GLY A 35 2.48 -10.24 8.66
C GLY A 35 2.19 -10.13 10.15
N LEU A 36 3.07 -9.44 10.91
CA LEU A 36 2.82 -9.14 12.32
C LEU A 36 1.55 -8.30 12.51
N HIS A 37 1.39 -7.20 11.75
CA HIS A 37 0.18 -6.37 11.82
C HIS A 37 -1.07 -7.10 11.33
N HIS A 38 -0.92 -8.05 10.41
CA HIS A 38 -2.03 -8.86 9.91
C HIS A 38 -2.73 -9.65 11.02
N LEU A 39 -2.00 -10.09 12.06
CA LEU A 39 -2.61 -10.74 13.23
C LEU A 39 -3.63 -9.82 13.92
N VAL A 40 -3.31 -8.53 14.05
CA VAL A 40 -4.23 -7.55 14.64
C VAL A 40 -5.47 -7.38 13.74
N TYR A 41 -5.26 -7.30 12.42
CA TYR A 41 -6.35 -7.13 11.47
C TYR A 41 -7.33 -8.31 11.51
N GLU A 42 -6.85 -9.55 11.60
CA GLU A 42 -7.73 -10.74 11.71
C GLU A 42 -8.60 -10.72 12.96
N VAL A 43 -8.09 -10.21 14.08
CA VAL A 43 -8.90 -10.09 15.31
C VAL A 43 -9.90 -8.95 15.22
N VAL A 44 -9.45 -7.77 14.75
CA VAL A 44 -10.29 -6.59 14.59
C VAL A 44 -11.40 -6.83 13.56
N ASP A 45 -11.11 -7.50 12.45
CA ASP A 45 -12.11 -7.82 11.42
C ASP A 45 -13.24 -8.70 11.99
N ASN A 46 -12.98 -9.57 12.98
CA ASN A 46 -14.03 -10.31 13.66
C ASN A 46 -14.94 -9.39 14.50
N SER A 47 -14.37 -8.40 15.18
CA SER A 47 -15.14 -7.40 15.93
C SER A 47 -15.93 -6.46 14.99
N VAL A 48 -15.36 -6.12 13.83
CA VAL A 48 -16.06 -5.36 12.77
C VAL A 48 -17.21 -6.17 12.16
N ASP A 49 -17.07 -7.50 12.02
CA ASP A 49 -18.18 -8.35 11.58
C ASP A 49 -19.36 -8.33 12.57
N GLU A 50 -19.11 -8.21 13.89
CA GLU A 50 -20.16 -7.98 14.89
C GLU A 50 -20.82 -6.60 14.69
N ALA A 51 -20.05 -5.57 14.33
CA ALA A 51 -20.59 -4.25 14.02
C ALA A 51 -21.43 -4.27 12.72
N LEU A 52 -20.98 -4.96 11.68
CA LEU A 52 -21.74 -5.16 10.43
C LEU A 52 -23.06 -5.91 10.67
N ALA A 53 -23.07 -6.83 11.63
CA ALA A 53 -24.26 -7.54 12.05
C ALA A 53 -25.18 -6.69 12.97
N GLY A 54 -24.75 -5.47 13.34
CA GLY A 54 -25.51 -4.52 14.16
C GLY A 54 -25.43 -4.76 15.67
N TYR A 55 -24.45 -5.52 16.13
CA TYR A 55 -24.33 -5.89 17.55
C TYR A 55 -23.19 -5.15 18.28
N ALA A 56 -22.12 -4.78 17.59
CA ALA A 56 -21.02 -4.01 18.19
C ALA A 56 -21.09 -2.54 17.78
N THR A 57 -20.78 -1.66 18.70
CA THR A 57 -20.72 -0.19 18.52
C THR A 57 -19.37 0.40 18.87
N HIS A 58 -18.56 -0.32 19.64
CA HIS A 58 -17.24 0.12 20.08
C HIS A 58 -16.22 -1.02 20.03
N ILE A 59 -15.04 -0.72 19.46
CA ILE A 59 -13.89 -1.61 19.42
C ILE A 59 -12.71 -0.88 20.05
N GLU A 60 -12.04 -1.51 21.00
CA GLU A 60 -10.83 -1.01 21.63
C GLU A 60 -9.63 -1.90 21.25
N VAL A 61 -8.55 -1.29 20.77
CA VAL A 61 -7.29 -1.95 20.43
C VAL A 61 -6.18 -1.34 21.26
N SER A 62 -5.44 -2.16 22.00
CA SER A 62 -4.34 -1.68 22.84
C SER A 62 -3.05 -2.43 22.53
N ILE A 63 -1.95 -1.69 22.32
CA ILE A 63 -0.59 -2.21 22.31
C ILE A 63 -0.09 -2.18 23.74
N ASN A 64 0.08 -3.32 24.38
CA ASN A 64 0.46 -3.43 25.76
C ASN A 64 1.98 -3.20 25.98
N LYS A 65 2.40 -2.97 27.22
CA LYS A 65 3.80 -2.72 27.59
C LYS A 65 4.77 -3.83 27.19
N ASP A 66 4.29 -5.06 27.14
CA ASP A 66 5.06 -6.25 26.75
C ASP A 66 4.98 -6.59 25.25
N ASN A 67 4.45 -5.65 24.43
CA ASN A 67 4.13 -5.85 23.01
C ASN A 67 3.09 -6.96 22.75
N SER A 68 2.25 -7.33 23.69
CA SER A 68 1.01 -8.04 23.40
C SER A 68 -0.05 -7.07 22.90
N ILE A 69 -1.07 -7.59 22.22
CA ILE A 69 -2.23 -6.83 21.75
C ILE A 69 -3.46 -7.26 22.53
N THR A 70 -4.28 -6.29 22.90
CA THR A 70 -5.63 -6.50 23.41
C THR A 70 -6.63 -5.91 22.43
N VAL A 71 -7.62 -6.69 22.02
CA VAL A 71 -8.78 -6.23 21.24
C VAL A 71 -10.05 -6.54 22.03
N VAL A 72 -10.88 -5.54 22.25
CA VAL A 72 -12.15 -5.63 22.97
C VAL A 72 -13.26 -5.14 22.07
N ASP A 73 -14.36 -5.88 22.00
CA ASP A 73 -15.62 -5.43 21.40
C ASP A 73 -16.80 -5.58 22.35
N ASP A 74 -17.83 -4.79 22.11
CA ASP A 74 -19.12 -4.82 22.81
C ASP A 74 -20.18 -5.62 22.04
N GLY A 75 -19.76 -6.58 21.19
CA GLY A 75 -20.63 -7.45 20.41
C GLY A 75 -21.35 -8.52 21.24
N ARG A 76 -21.88 -9.54 20.58
CA ARG A 76 -22.59 -10.65 21.24
C ARG A 76 -21.72 -11.57 22.10
N GLY A 77 -20.39 -11.54 21.85
CA GLY A 77 -19.44 -12.50 22.38
C GLY A 77 -19.42 -13.82 21.58
N ILE A 78 -18.26 -14.45 21.50
CA ILE A 78 -18.10 -15.77 20.89
C ILE A 78 -18.93 -16.78 21.71
N PRO A 79 -19.74 -17.68 21.08
CA PRO A 79 -20.50 -18.68 21.82
C PRO A 79 -19.60 -19.55 22.72
N THR A 80 -20.00 -19.75 23.98
CA THR A 80 -19.24 -20.54 24.96
C THR A 80 -19.83 -21.94 25.18
N GLY A 81 -21.00 -22.23 24.60
CA GLY A 81 -21.68 -23.53 24.69
C GLY A 81 -20.86 -24.67 24.07
N MET A 82 -21.22 -25.90 24.49
CA MET A 82 -20.58 -27.12 23.96
C MET A 82 -21.09 -27.43 22.55
N HIS A 83 -20.15 -27.65 21.63
CA HIS A 83 -20.43 -28.12 20.28
C HIS A 83 -20.54 -29.66 20.24
N GLU A 84 -21.16 -30.21 19.20
CA GLU A 84 -21.29 -31.65 18.97
C GLU A 84 -19.97 -32.41 18.96
N SER A 85 -18.85 -31.72 18.63
CA SER A 85 -17.49 -32.25 18.67
C SER A 85 -16.95 -32.51 20.09
N GLY A 86 -17.68 -32.16 21.15
CA GLY A 86 -17.22 -32.29 22.54
C GLY A 86 -16.31 -31.17 23.03
N MET A 87 -16.12 -30.10 22.22
CA MET A 87 -15.36 -28.89 22.58
C MET A 87 -16.30 -27.72 22.79
N SER A 88 -15.94 -26.72 23.59
CA SER A 88 -16.67 -25.46 23.61
C SER A 88 -16.54 -24.74 22.25
N ALA A 89 -17.56 -23.98 21.85
CA ALA A 89 -17.52 -23.30 20.55
C ALA A 89 -16.33 -22.31 20.46
N VAL A 90 -15.99 -21.62 21.55
CA VAL A 90 -14.80 -20.74 21.61
C VAL A 90 -13.49 -21.52 21.43
N GLU A 91 -13.34 -22.70 22.02
CA GLU A 91 -12.18 -23.57 21.80
C GLU A 91 -12.11 -24.04 20.36
N LEU A 92 -13.25 -24.44 19.79
CA LEU A 92 -13.35 -24.95 18.43
C LEU A 92 -12.84 -23.92 17.40
N VAL A 93 -13.29 -22.66 17.47
CA VAL A 93 -12.90 -21.62 16.51
C VAL A 93 -11.42 -21.20 16.66
N LEU A 94 -10.82 -21.38 17.84
CA LEU A 94 -9.42 -21.06 18.12
C LEU A 94 -8.45 -22.18 17.77
N THR A 95 -8.92 -23.45 17.69
CA THR A 95 -8.04 -24.61 17.51
C THR A 95 -8.26 -25.37 16.21
N LYS A 96 -9.38 -25.17 15.52
CA LYS A 96 -9.69 -25.85 14.27
C LYS A 96 -9.71 -24.87 13.11
N LEU A 97 -8.98 -25.20 12.05
CA LEU A 97 -9.07 -24.48 10.77
C LEU A 97 -10.44 -24.76 10.13
N HIS A 98 -10.97 -23.79 9.44
CA HIS A 98 -12.27 -23.86 8.77
C HIS A 98 -13.45 -24.11 9.73
N ALA A 99 -13.34 -23.63 10.97
CA ALA A 99 -14.42 -23.62 11.96
C ALA A 99 -14.90 -22.17 12.18
N GLY A 100 -16.21 -21.95 12.17
CA GLY A 100 -16.77 -20.61 12.42
C GLY A 100 -18.26 -20.52 12.12
N GLY A 101 -18.94 -19.56 12.74
CA GLY A 101 -20.38 -19.30 12.58
C GLY A 101 -20.77 -18.54 11.30
N LYS A 102 -19.81 -18.31 10.39
CA LYS A 102 -19.98 -17.50 9.18
C LYS A 102 -20.23 -18.33 7.90
N PHE A 103 -20.23 -19.66 7.98
CA PHE A 103 -20.40 -20.59 6.84
C PHE A 103 -21.84 -20.94 6.46
N GLY A 104 -22.84 -20.50 7.15
CA GLY A 104 -24.20 -21.02 6.92
C GLY A 104 -25.35 -20.03 7.07
N GLY A 105 -25.10 -18.74 6.97
CA GLY A 105 -26.14 -17.71 6.93
C GLY A 105 -26.97 -17.53 8.25
N GLY A 106 -26.64 -18.28 9.30
CA GLY A 106 -27.44 -18.25 10.54
C GLY A 106 -27.16 -17.09 11.51
N GLY A 107 -25.99 -16.48 11.44
CA GLY A 107 -25.56 -15.44 12.39
C GLY A 107 -25.06 -14.13 11.77
N TYR A 108 -24.60 -14.19 10.53
CA TYR A 108 -24.05 -13.05 9.81
C TYR A 108 -24.59 -13.05 8.38
N LYS A 109 -25.29 -11.99 7.99
CA LYS A 109 -25.70 -11.81 6.59
C LYS A 109 -24.52 -11.41 5.70
N VAL A 110 -23.62 -10.60 6.21
CA VAL A 110 -22.42 -10.14 5.53
C VAL A 110 -21.25 -10.26 6.50
N SER A 111 -20.11 -10.76 6.05
CA SER A 111 -18.88 -10.81 6.85
C SER A 111 -17.64 -10.69 5.98
N GLY A 112 -16.56 -10.14 6.54
CA GLY A 112 -15.22 -10.15 5.95
C GLY A 112 -14.49 -11.47 6.16
N GLY A 113 -14.78 -12.15 7.28
CA GLY A 113 -14.19 -13.44 7.65
C GLY A 113 -14.84 -14.61 6.95
N LEU A 114 -14.34 -15.02 5.78
CA LEU A 114 -14.95 -16.05 4.93
C LEU A 114 -14.39 -17.45 5.14
N HIS A 115 -13.15 -17.58 5.60
CA HIS A 115 -12.43 -18.85 5.57
C HIS A 115 -12.44 -19.59 6.91
N GLY A 116 -12.88 -18.95 8.00
CA GLY A 116 -12.90 -19.56 9.34
C GLY A 116 -11.51 -19.94 9.85
N VAL A 117 -10.49 -19.17 9.48
CA VAL A 117 -9.09 -19.46 9.86
C VAL A 117 -8.42 -18.32 10.63
N GLY A 118 -8.90 -17.08 10.54
CA GLY A 118 -8.19 -15.91 11.06
C GLY A 118 -7.79 -16.03 12.52
N ILE A 119 -8.77 -16.23 13.42
CA ILE A 119 -8.48 -16.31 14.86
C ILE A 119 -7.65 -17.54 15.25
N SER A 120 -7.81 -18.67 14.56
CA SER A 120 -7.00 -19.86 14.79
C SER A 120 -5.55 -19.68 14.30
N VAL A 121 -5.34 -18.92 13.23
CA VAL A 121 -4.01 -18.51 12.76
C VAL A 121 -3.34 -17.58 13.77
N VAL A 122 -4.05 -16.57 14.30
CA VAL A 122 -3.54 -15.72 15.39
C VAL A 122 -3.10 -16.54 16.58
N ASN A 123 -3.93 -17.49 17.03
CA ASN A 123 -3.60 -18.39 18.12
C ASN A 123 -2.37 -19.24 17.83
N ALA A 124 -2.28 -19.82 16.62
CA ALA A 124 -1.13 -20.66 16.22
C ALA A 124 0.20 -19.89 16.18
N LEU A 125 0.17 -18.63 15.77
CA LEU A 125 1.36 -17.78 15.58
C LEU A 125 1.70 -16.90 16.80
N SER A 126 0.97 -17.11 17.91
CA SER A 126 1.22 -16.42 19.18
C SER A 126 1.93 -17.32 20.19
N GLU A 127 2.84 -16.73 20.97
CA GLU A 127 3.45 -17.38 22.13
C GLU A 127 2.36 -17.80 23.12
N TRP A 128 1.42 -16.92 23.37
CA TRP A 128 0.20 -17.21 24.13
C TRP A 128 -0.97 -16.36 23.64
N THR A 129 -2.18 -16.89 23.82
CA THR A 129 -3.44 -16.24 23.52
C THR A 129 -4.41 -16.45 24.68
N LYS A 130 -5.12 -15.40 25.06
CA LYS A 130 -6.24 -15.45 26.03
C LYS A 130 -7.48 -14.89 25.40
N VAL A 131 -8.60 -15.54 25.59
CA VAL A 131 -9.88 -15.07 25.12
C VAL A 131 -10.85 -15.04 26.30
N GLN A 132 -11.43 -13.86 26.51
CA GLN A 132 -12.48 -13.65 27.50
C GLN A 132 -13.79 -13.35 26.77
N VAL A 133 -14.84 -13.99 27.19
CA VAL A 133 -16.18 -13.80 26.63
C VAL A 133 -17.15 -13.40 27.73
N ALA A 134 -17.74 -12.22 27.54
CA ALA A 134 -18.81 -11.71 28.40
C ALA A 134 -20.16 -12.08 27.77
N GLN A 135 -20.89 -12.99 28.43
CA GLN A 135 -22.24 -13.44 28.02
C GLN A 135 -23.03 -13.88 29.23
N ASN A 136 -24.35 -13.73 29.17
CA ASN A 136 -25.30 -14.23 30.20
C ASN A 136 -24.95 -13.77 31.63
N GLY A 137 -24.38 -12.57 31.79
CA GLY A 137 -24.04 -11.99 33.09
C GLY A 137 -22.73 -12.50 33.70
N ILE A 138 -21.95 -13.31 32.98
CA ILE A 138 -20.65 -13.84 33.43
C ILE A 138 -19.56 -13.58 32.40
N VAL A 139 -18.31 -13.50 32.86
CA VAL A 139 -17.11 -13.48 32.01
C VAL A 139 -16.43 -14.84 32.16
N GLN A 140 -16.20 -15.50 31.03
CA GLN A 140 -15.46 -16.74 30.95
C GLN A 140 -14.12 -16.53 30.22
N GLU A 141 -13.06 -17.22 30.65
CA GLU A 141 -11.72 -17.16 30.05
C GLU A 141 -11.24 -18.53 29.62
N ILE A 142 -10.55 -18.57 28.48
CA ILE A 142 -9.79 -19.71 27.99
C ILE A 142 -8.43 -19.23 27.51
N SER A 143 -7.36 -20.04 27.72
CA SER A 143 -5.99 -19.68 27.39
C SER A 143 -5.34 -20.75 26.52
N PHE A 144 -4.39 -20.28 25.68
CA PHE A 144 -3.64 -21.10 24.75
C PHE A 144 -2.16 -20.70 24.74
N SER A 145 -1.31 -21.63 24.36
CA SER A 145 0.10 -21.37 24.03
C SER A 145 0.43 -22.05 22.70
N ARG A 146 0.92 -21.25 21.75
CA ARG A 146 1.32 -21.73 20.40
C ARG A 146 0.23 -22.59 19.73
N GLY A 147 -1.03 -22.19 19.87
CA GLY A 147 -2.18 -22.91 19.33
C GLY A 147 -2.75 -24.02 20.19
N HIS A 148 -2.04 -24.44 21.24
CA HIS A 148 -2.49 -25.52 22.13
C HIS A 148 -3.19 -24.97 23.36
N LYS A 149 -4.33 -25.57 23.73
CA LYS A 149 -5.10 -25.19 24.93
C LYS A 149 -4.26 -25.40 26.20
N THR A 150 -4.19 -24.39 27.06
CA THR A 150 -3.47 -24.44 28.35
C THR A 150 -4.40 -24.36 29.57
N SER A 151 -5.63 -23.85 29.39
CA SER A 151 -6.66 -23.88 30.43
C SER A 151 -8.01 -24.33 29.86
N GLU A 152 -8.87 -24.92 30.68
CA GLU A 152 -10.28 -25.11 30.33
C GLU A 152 -11.00 -23.76 30.40
N LEU A 153 -12.12 -23.67 29.66
CA LEU A 153 -13.03 -22.53 29.78
C LEU A 153 -13.60 -22.43 31.19
N HIS A 154 -13.37 -21.35 31.89
CA HIS A 154 -13.78 -21.15 33.27
C HIS A 154 -14.28 -19.72 33.52
N GLU A 155 -15.13 -19.56 34.49
CA GLU A 155 -15.66 -18.27 34.92
C GLU A 155 -14.59 -17.49 35.71
N ILE A 156 -14.40 -16.20 35.36
CA ILE A 156 -13.47 -15.29 36.02
C ILE A 156 -14.14 -14.08 36.67
N GLY A 157 -15.43 -13.86 36.39
CA GLY A 157 -16.14 -12.72 36.98
C GLY A 157 -17.58 -12.55 36.44
N LYS A 158 -18.22 -11.45 36.87
CA LYS A 158 -19.54 -11.05 36.38
C LYS A 158 -19.39 -10.02 35.24
N ALA A 159 -20.30 -10.02 34.30
CA ALA A 159 -20.40 -9.07 33.21
C ALA A 159 -21.71 -8.26 33.31
N GLU A 160 -21.63 -6.95 33.03
CA GLU A 160 -22.82 -6.09 32.89
C GLU A 160 -23.32 -6.02 31.44
N GLY A 161 -22.52 -6.45 30.47
CA GLY A 161 -22.79 -6.44 29.03
C GLY A 161 -22.35 -7.73 28.36
N THR A 162 -22.32 -7.69 27.03
CA THR A 162 -21.76 -8.77 26.18
C THR A 162 -20.56 -8.28 25.43
N GLY A 163 -19.69 -9.18 24.98
CA GLY A 163 -18.53 -8.83 24.15
C GLY A 163 -17.46 -9.91 24.16
N THR A 164 -16.44 -9.67 23.36
CA THR A 164 -15.25 -10.51 23.29
C THR A 164 -14.01 -9.68 23.58
N THR A 165 -13.10 -10.23 24.39
CA THR A 165 -11.75 -9.70 24.58
C THR A 165 -10.75 -10.75 24.11
N VAL A 166 -9.92 -10.42 23.15
CA VAL A 166 -8.81 -11.25 22.67
C VAL A 166 -7.50 -10.59 23.03
N ILE A 167 -6.66 -11.32 23.75
CA ILE A 167 -5.31 -10.86 24.12
C ILE A 167 -4.32 -11.85 23.55
N PHE A 168 -3.33 -11.39 22.78
CA PHE A 168 -2.33 -12.28 22.21
C PHE A 168 -0.95 -11.65 22.16
N LYS A 169 0.07 -12.47 22.25
CA LYS A 169 1.47 -12.07 22.13
C LYS A 169 2.10 -12.83 20.96
N PRO A 170 2.57 -12.13 19.91
CA PRO A 170 3.22 -12.78 18.78
C PRO A 170 4.44 -13.61 19.20
N ASP A 171 4.64 -14.75 18.55
CA ASP A 171 5.76 -15.65 18.84
C ASP A 171 7.05 -15.16 18.15
N ALA A 172 8.07 -14.78 18.93
CA ALA A 172 9.36 -14.33 18.43
C ALA A 172 10.16 -15.42 17.68
N GLU A 173 9.77 -16.69 17.79
CA GLU A 173 10.35 -17.76 16.97
C GLU A 173 9.84 -17.75 15.53
N ILE A 174 8.74 -17.05 15.24
CA ILE A 174 8.09 -16.99 13.92
C ILE A 174 8.37 -15.66 13.22
N PHE A 175 8.22 -14.55 13.96
CA PHE A 175 8.31 -13.21 13.39
C PHE A 175 9.71 -12.63 13.49
N GLU A 176 10.13 -11.91 12.44
CA GLU A 176 11.40 -11.18 12.41
C GLU A 176 11.45 -10.06 13.46
N THR A 177 10.28 -9.51 13.81
CA THR A 177 10.07 -8.54 14.88
C THR A 177 8.71 -8.77 15.52
N THR A 178 8.60 -8.48 16.83
CA THR A 178 7.33 -8.50 17.58
C THR A 178 6.91 -7.10 18.04
N VAL A 179 7.56 -6.07 17.50
CA VAL A 179 7.27 -4.68 17.85
C VAL A 179 6.25 -4.10 16.88
N PHE A 180 5.05 -3.82 17.36
CA PHE A 180 3.99 -3.20 16.55
C PHE A 180 4.26 -1.71 16.30
N ASN A 181 3.91 -1.27 15.08
CA ASN A 181 3.92 0.13 14.70
C ASN A 181 2.53 0.75 14.93
N PHE A 182 2.45 1.75 15.80
CA PHE A 182 1.20 2.43 16.13
C PHE A 182 0.58 3.11 14.90
N ASP A 183 1.39 3.80 14.10
CA ASP A 183 0.87 4.59 12.98
C ASP A 183 0.33 3.69 11.86
N THR A 184 0.93 2.53 11.63
CA THR A 184 0.40 1.52 10.70
C THR A 184 -0.98 0.99 11.15
N LEU A 185 -1.11 0.65 12.44
CA LEU A 185 -2.41 0.23 12.99
C LEU A 185 -3.45 1.35 12.93
N LYS A 186 -3.04 2.58 13.28
CA LYS A 186 -3.89 3.78 13.24
C LYS A 186 -4.59 3.94 11.89
N ILE A 187 -3.83 3.86 10.79
CA ILE A 187 -4.36 4.06 9.43
C ILE A 187 -5.45 3.03 9.13
N ARG A 188 -5.19 1.76 9.36
CA ARG A 188 -6.16 0.68 9.09
C ARG A 188 -7.40 0.79 9.96
N LEU A 189 -7.25 1.12 11.24
CA LEU A 189 -8.38 1.28 12.17
C LEU A 189 -9.23 2.50 11.82
N GLN A 190 -8.60 3.58 11.39
CA GLN A 190 -9.29 4.77 10.89
C GLN A 190 -10.08 4.49 9.62
N GLU A 191 -9.50 3.74 8.66
CA GLU A 191 -10.18 3.27 7.45
C GLU A 191 -11.43 2.45 7.79
N LEU A 192 -11.31 1.48 8.71
CA LEU A 192 -12.45 0.67 9.17
C LEU A 192 -13.56 1.51 9.82
N ALA A 193 -13.19 2.56 10.58
CA ALA A 193 -14.17 3.47 11.16
C ALA A 193 -14.92 4.30 10.10
N PHE A 194 -14.26 4.71 9.00
CA PHE A 194 -14.92 5.36 7.87
C PHE A 194 -15.87 4.43 7.11
N LEU A 195 -15.49 3.16 6.93
CA LEU A 195 -16.28 2.16 6.21
C LEU A 195 -17.53 1.70 7.00
N ASN A 196 -17.50 1.87 8.32
CA ASN A 196 -18.59 1.44 9.21
C ASN A 196 -19.17 2.64 9.97
N LYS A 197 -20.11 3.32 9.32
CA LYS A 197 -20.79 4.50 9.86
C LYS A 197 -21.27 4.26 11.29
N GLY A 198 -20.91 5.16 12.21
CA GLY A 198 -21.31 5.11 13.62
C GLY A 198 -20.51 4.15 14.50
N LEU A 199 -19.63 3.31 13.93
CA LEU A 199 -18.70 2.50 14.72
C LEU A 199 -17.59 3.36 15.32
N ARG A 200 -17.34 3.22 16.62
CA ARG A 200 -16.21 3.83 17.31
C ARG A 200 -15.07 2.83 17.42
N ILE A 201 -13.86 3.22 17.04
CA ILE A 201 -12.66 2.42 17.22
C ILE A 201 -11.63 3.26 17.98
N THR A 202 -11.11 2.73 19.09
CA THR A 202 -10.09 3.39 19.90
C THR A 202 -8.79 2.60 19.84
N LEU A 203 -7.68 3.26 19.53
CA LEU A 203 -6.33 2.69 19.53
C LEU A 203 -5.50 3.31 20.65
N SER A 204 -4.92 2.49 21.51
CA SER A 204 -4.07 2.89 22.63
C SER A 204 -2.68 2.27 22.56
N ASP A 205 -1.63 3.06 22.71
CA ASP A 205 -0.25 2.58 22.91
C ASP A 205 0.15 2.77 24.37
N LEU A 206 0.22 1.67 25.09
CA LEU A 206 0.50 1.65 26.54
C LEU A 206 1.99 1.41 26.85
N ARG A 207 2.87 1.37 25.85
CA ARG A 207 4.29 1.09 26.04
C ARG A 207 5.06 2.24 26.67
N GLN A 208 4.57 3.46 26.52
CA GLN A 208 5.16 4.67 27.13
C GLN A 208 4.49 5.00 28.47
N GLU A 209 5.14 5.85 29.28
CA GLU A 209 4.57 6.30 30.57
C GLU A 209 3.27 7.09 30.37
N GLU A 210 3.23 7.96 29.35
CA GLU A 210 2.00 8.61 28.90
C GLU A 210 1.43 7.85 27.70
N PRO A 211 0.28 7.18 27.85
CA PRO A 211 -0.34 6.44 26.75
C PRO A 211 -0.70 7.36 25.59
N ARG A 212 -0.36 6.95 24.38
CA ARG A 212 -0.87 7.58 23.16
C ARG A 212 -2.22 6.96 22.82
N VAL A 213 -3.29 7.77 22.80
CA VAL A 213 -4.66 7.30 22.54
C VAL A 213 -5.26 8.08 21.38
N GLU A 214 -5.82 7.37 20.41
CA GLU A 214 -6.56 7.94 19.29
C GLU A 214 -7.92 7.24 19.14
N SER A 215 -8.98 8.01 18.91
CA SER A 215 -10.33 7.49 18.75
C SER A 215 -10.94 7.96 17.43
N PHE A 216 -11.49 7.03 16.68
CA PHE A 216 -12.08 7.24 15.36
C PHE A 216 -13.57 6.96 15.42
N HIS A 217 -14.37 7.93 15.00
CA HIS A 217 -15.83 7.81 14.96
C HIS A 217 -16.39 8.77 13.90
N TYR A 218 -17.01 8.24 12.85
CA TYR A 218 -17.42 9.02 11.69
C TYR A 218 -18.89 8.78 11.34
N GLU A 219 -19.76 9.71 11.74
CA GLU A 219 -21.19 9.66 11.45
C GLU A 219 -21.49 9.82 9.94
N GLY A 220 -20.63 10.49 9.20
CA GLY A 220 -20.78 10.69 7.75
C GLY A 220 -20.27 9.52 6.91
N GLY A 221 -19.69 8.47 7.51
CA GLY A 221 -19.22 7.27 6.81
C GLY A 221 -18.30 7.61 5.62
N LEU A 222 -18.59 7.08 4.43
CA LEU A 222 -17.79 7.28 3.23
C LEU A 222 -17.71 8.76 2.79
N SER A 223 -18.71 9.59 3.06
CA SER A 223 -18.63 11.02 2.76
C SER A 223 -17.55 11.70 3.61
N SER A 224 -17.43 11.32 4.89
CA SER A 224 -16.35 11.81 5.75
C SER A 224 -14.99 11.29 5.26
N PHE A 225 -14.94 10.06 4.76
CA PHE A 225 -13.72 9.49 4.19
C PHE A 225 -13.22 10.29 2.97
N ILE A 226 -14.11 10.63 2.04
CA ILE A 226 -13.77 11.48 0.89
C ILE A 226 -13.26 12.85 1.34
N THR A 227 -13.92 13.47 2.32
CA THR A 227 -13.48 14.75 2.87
C THR A 227 -12.08 14.66 3.47
N PHE A 228 -11.79 13.59 4.20
CA PHE A 228 -10.47 13.31 4.76
C PHE A 228 -9.40 13.11 3.65
N LEU A 229 -9.70 12.33 2.62
CA LEU A 229 -8.78 12.09 1.49
C LEU A 229 -8.49 13.35 0.67
N ASN A 230 -9.39 14.33 0.69
CA ASN A 230 -9.25 15.60 -0.01
C ASN A 230 -8.81 16.76 0.88
N GLU A 231 -8.51 16.55 2.17
CA GLU A 231 -8.18 17.61 3.13
C GLU A 231 -7.08 18.57 2.63
N ASN A 232 -6.08 18.05 1.91
CA ASN A 232 -4.96 18.81 1.39
C ASN A 232 -5.08 19.16 -0.11
N LYS A 233 -6.25 18.91 -0.74
CA LYS A 233 -6.52 19.18 -2.16
C LYS A 233 -7.55 20.29 -2.31
N GLU A 234 -7.58 20.95 -3.47
CA GLU A 234 -8.61 21.91 -3.79
C GLU A 234 -9.75 21.21 -4.54
N VAL A 235 -10.94 21.23 -3.95
CA VAL A 235 -12.09 20.50 -4.52
C VAL A 235 -12.75 21.26 -5.65
N VAL A 236 -13.11 20.56 -6.72
CA VAL A 236 -13.80 21.09 -7.91
C VAL A 236 -15.29 21.22 -7.64
N ASN A 237 -15.91 20.20 -7.06
CA ASN A 237 -17.29 20.18 -6.61
C ASN A 237 -17.35 20.21 -5.08
N PRO A 238 -17.93 21.25 -4.45
CA PRO A 238 -18.02 21.36 -3.00
C PRO A 238 -18.79 20.21 -2.35
N THR A 239 -19.83 19.73 -3.02
CA THR A 239 -20.69 18.65 -2.52
C THR A 239 -20.05 17.29 -2.83
N VAL A 240 -19.87 16.45 -1.81
CA VAL A 240 -19.49 15.04 -2.00
C VAL A 240 -20.67 14.32 -2.64
N ILE A 241 -20.43 13.61 -3.73
CA ILE A 241 -21.42 12.74 -4.34
C ILE A 241 -21.47 11.45 -3.53
N TYR A 242 -22.64 11.16 -2.94
CA TYR A 242 -22.86 9.97 -2.13
C TYR A 242 -24.02 9.15 -2.69
N ILE A 243 -23.79 7.86 -2.89
CA ILE A 243 -24.76 6.92 -3.48
C ILE A 243 -24.76 5.66 -2.62
N GLU A 244 -25.91 5.35 -2.03
CA GLU A 244 -26.13 4.11 -1.30
C GLU A 244 -27.41 3.47 -1.79
N SER A 245 -27.36 2.21 -2.18
CA SER A 245 -28.54 1.42 -2.56
C SER A 245 -28.28 -0.07 -2.45
N THR A 246 -29.38 -0.82 -2.33
CA THR A 246 -29.34 -2.29 -2.28
C THR A 246 -30.12 -2.86 -3.47
N LYS A 247 -29.51 -3.81 -4.16
CA LYS A 247 -30.16 -4.56 -5.24
C LYS A 247 -29.68 -6.01 -5.23
N ASP A 248 -30.60 -6.95 -5.33
CA ASP A 248 -30.32 -8.39 -5.36
C ASP A 248 -29.39 -8.83 -4.20
N ASP A 249 -29.70 -8.38 -2.98
CA ASP A 249 -28.94 -8.59 -1.73
C ASP A 249 -27.50 -8.04 -1.74
N VAL A 250 -27.10 -7.29 -2.76
CA VAL A 250 -25.82 -6.56 -2.80
C VAL A 250 -26.06 -5.10 -2.39
N VAL A 251 -25.40 -4.66 -1.32
CA VAL A 251 -25.38 -3.25 -0.93
C VAL A 251 -24.20 -2.59 -1.66
N VAL A 252 -24.48 -1.49 -2.34
CA VAL A 252 -23.44 -0.66 -3.00
C VAL A 252 -23.44 0.70 -2.31
N ASP A 253 -22.29 1.07 -1.76
CA ASP A 253 -22.04 2.32 -1.06
C ASP A 253 -20.85 3.01 -1.71
N VAL A 254 -21.07 4.18 -2.31
CA VAL A 254 -20.07 4.91 -3.08
C VAL A 254 -20.06 6.37 -2.68
N ALA A 255 -18.89 6.91 -2.42
CA ALA A 255 -18.69 8.33 -2.27
C ALA A 255 -17.57 8.79 -3.22
N LEU A 256 -17.75 9.97 -3.84
CA LEU A 256 -16.75 10.53 -4.75
C LEU A 256 -16.78 12.05 -4.78
N GLN A 257 -15.63 12.64 -5.10
CA GLN A 257 -15.46 14.09 -5.27
C GLN A 257 -14.27 14.35 -6.20
N TYR A 258 -14.34 15.41 -6.98
CA TYR A 258 -13.23 15.82 -7.83
C TYR A 258 -12.41 16.94 -7.15
N ASN A 259 -11.12 16.92 -7.42
CA ASN A 259 -10.16 17.92 -6.94
C ASN A 259 -9.25 18.40 -8.09
N ASP A 260 -8.36 19.32 -7.79
CA ASP A 260 -7.48 19.99 -8.74
C ASP A 260 -6.29 19.12 -9.21
N SER A 261 -6.07 17.95 -8.60
CA SER A 261 -4.96 17.04 -8.97
C SER A 261 -5.15 16.41 -10.37
N TYR A 262 -4.11 15.79 -10.89
CA TYR A 262 -4.09 15.12 -12.19
C TYR A 262 -4.13 13.59 -12.08
N SER A 263 -4.08 13.05 -10.88
CA SER A 263 -4.13 11.61 -10.61
C SER A 263 -5.49 11.20 -10.06
N GLU A 264 -5.88 9.93 -10.27
CA GLU A 264 -7.01 9.31 -9.56
C GLU A 264 -6.55 8.79 -8.19
N ASN A 265 -7.42 8.91 -7.19
CA ASN A 265 -7.31 8.24 -5.90
C ASN A 265 -8.59 7.43 -5.68
N LEU A 266 -8.54 6.14 -6.01
CA LEU A 266 -9.71 5.28 -6.06
C LEU A 266 -9.49 4.05 -5.18
N LEU A 267 -10.23 3.99 -4.09
CA LEU A 267 -10.21 2.89 -3.13
C LEU A 267 -11.42 1.99 -3.35
N SER A 268 -11.23 0.69 -3.28
CA SER A 268 -12.33 -0.27 -3.44
C SER A 268 -12.33 -1.34 -2.36
N PHE A 269 -13.53 -1.65 -1.85
CA PHE A 269 -13.74 -2.55 -0.72
C PHE A 269 -14.87 -3.53 -0.98
N VAL A 270 -14.72 -4.74 -0.44
CA VAL A 270 -15.76 -5.77 -0.40
C VAL A 270 -15.85 -6.30 1.03
N ASN A 271 -16.99 -6.13 1.70
CA ASN A 271 -17.15 -6.53 3.09
C ASN A 271 -16.01 -5.98 3.99
N ASN A 272 -15.67 -4.69 3.83
CA ASN A 272 -14.57 -3.98 4.50
C ASN A 272 -13.15 -4.46 4.14
N ILE A 273 -12.99 -5.42 3.24
CA ILE A 273 -11.67 -5.87 2.75
C ILE A 273 -11.25 -4.98 1.60
N ASN A 274 -10.06 -4.40 1.67
CA ASN A 274 -9.49 -3.60 0.59
C ASN A 274 -9.11 -4.51 -0.59
N THR A 275 -9.75 -4.27 -1.75
CA THR A 275 -9.48 -4.99 -3.00
C THR A 275 -8.49 -4.19 -3.84
N ILE A 276 -7.20 -4.34 -3.54
CA ILE A 276 -6.12 -3.57 -4.18
C ILE A 276 -6.13 -3.75 -5.71
N ASP A 277 -6.39 -4.96 -6.19
CA ASP A 277 -6.49 -5.29 -7.62
C ASP A 277 -7.90 -5.03 -8.19
N GLY A 278 -8.79 -4.43 -7.41
CA GLY A 278 -10.15 -4.07 -7.79
C GLY A 278 -11.07 -5.27 -7.92
N GLY A 279 -11.70 -5.40 -9.06
CA GLY A 279 -12.67 -6.48 -9.34
C GLY A 279 -13.90 -6.00 -10.09
N THR A 280 -14.94 -6.82 -10.05
CA THR A 280 -16.20 -6.60 -10.81
C THR A 280 -16.94 -5.35 -10.34
N HIS A 281 -16.98 -5.06 -9.04
CA HIS A 281 -17.60 -3.84 -8.47
C HIS A 281 -16.91 -2.57 -8.99
N LEU A 282 -15.57 -2.54 -8.96
CA LEU A 282 -14.79 -1.42 -9.46
C LEU A 282 -14.96 -1.25 -10.98
N SER A 283 -15.00 -2.36 -11.73
CA SER A 283 -15.27 -2.33 -13.17
C SER A 283 -16.65 -1.78 -13.50
N GLY A 284 -17.67 -2.13 -12.69
CA GLY A 284 -19.02 -1.59 -12.78
C GLY A 284 -19.05 -0.09 -12.53
N PHE A 285 -18.40 0.37 -11.46
CA PHE A 285 -18.27 1.78 -11.12
C PHE A 285 -17.62 2.60 -12.25
N ARG A 286 -16.47 2.14 -12.76
CA ARG A 286 -15.74 2.82 -13.85
C ARG A 286 -16.57 2.92 -15.13
N ALA A 287 -17.31 1.88 -15.48
CA ALA A 287 -18.19 1.88 -16.63
C ALA A 287 -19.36 2.86 -16.46
N ALA A 288 -20.02 2.84 -15.31
CA ALA A 288 -21.11 3.72 -14.95
C ALA A 288 -20.69 5.19 -14.99
N LEU A 289 -19.57 5.52 -14.35
CA LEU A 289 -19.04 6.89 -14.28
C LEU A 289 -18.78 7.44 -15.69
N THR A 290 -18.05 6.68 -16.51
CA THR A 290 -17.67 7.11 -17.87
C THR A 290 -18.90 7.32 -18.75
N ARG A 291 -19.83 6.37 -18.73
CA ARG A 291 -21.06 6.46 -19.52
C ARG A 291 -21.94 7.62 -19.07
N THR A 292 -22.20 7.75 -17.76
CA THR A 292 -23.14 8.77 -17.25
C THR A 292 -22.63 10.19 -17.48
N LEU A 293 -21.30 10.43 -17.33
CA LEU A 293 -20.71 11.74 -17.64
C LEU A 293 -20.80 12.08 -19.13
N ASN A 294 -20.57 11.13 -20.03
CA ASN A 294 -20.75 11.35 -21.46
C ASN A 294 -22.22 11.64 -21.83
N ASP A 295 -23.15 10.83 -21.31
CA ASP A 295 -24.59 10.98 -21.58
C ASP A 295 -25.09 12.34 -21.10
N TYR A 296 -24.77 12.72 -19.87
CA TYR A 296 -25.16 14.00 -19.30
C TYR A 296 -24.49 15.19 -20.04
N GLY A 297 -23.18 15.08 -20.33
CA GLY A 297 -22.42 16.11 -21.01
C GLY A 297 -22.96 16.39 -22.42
N ARG A 298 -23.40 15.37 -23.16
CA ARG A 298 -24.06 15.54 -24.46
C ARG A 298 -25.46 16.10 -24.33
N LYS A 299 -26.28 15.56 -23.44
CA LYS A 299 -27.66 16.03 -23.20
C LYS A 299 -27.68 17.50 -22.78
N SER A 300 -26.72 17.95 -21.99
CA SER A 300 -26.62 19.35 -21.52
C SER A 300 -25.82 20.27 -22.46
N GLY A 301 -25.30 19.75 -23.58
CA GLY A 301 -24.53 20.55 -24.55
C GLY A 301 -23.13 20.95 -24.08
N LEU A 302 -22.63 20.37 -22.99
CA LEU A 302 -21.28 20.60 -22.45
C LEU A 302 -20.22 19.88 -23.28
N ILE A 303 -20.57 18.74 -23.90
CA ILE A 303 -19.77 18.03 -24.90
C ILE A 303 -20.44 18.24 -26.25
N LYS A 304 -19.72 18.86 -27.19
CA LYS A 304 -20.26 19.18 -28.53
C LYS A 304 -20.40 17.91 -29.37
N GLU A 305 -21.34 17.93 -30.33
CA GLU A 305 -21.59 16.76 -31.21
C GLU A 305 -20.37 16.34 -32.03
N ASN A 306 -19.49 17.29 -32.39
CA ASN A 306 -18.26 17.04 -33.13
C ASN A 306 -17.06 16.66 -32.26
N GLU A 307 -17.17 16.65 -30.93
CA GLU A 307 -16.13 16.21 -30.02
C GLU A 307 -16.26 14.70 -29.74
N SER A 308 -15.15 14.03 -29.54
CA SER A 308 -15.12 12.62 -29.14
C SER A 308 -15.70 12.42 -27.75
N ASN A 309 -16.17 11.22 -27.43
CA ASN A 309 -16.54 10.88 -26.07
C ASN A 309 -15.31 10.95 -25.15
N LEU A 310 -15.53 11.37 -23.90
CA LEU A 310 -14.54 11.29 -22.85
C LEU A 310 -14.20 9.83 -22.58
N SER A 311 -12.92 9.51 -22.48
CA SER A 311 -12.46 8.18 -22.10
C SER A 311 -12.53 7.96 -20.59
N GLY A 312 -12.29 6.72 -20.16
CA GLY A 312 -12.19 6.39 -18.74
C GLY A 312 -11.11 7.20 -18.01
N GLU A 313 -9.94 7.40 -18.63
CA GLU A 313 -8.87 8.24 -18.04
C GLU A 313 -9.30 9.70 -17.88
N ASP A 314 -9.97 10.26 -18.90
CA ASP A 314 -10.40 11.66 -18.85
C ASP A 314 -11.35 11.93 -17.69
N VAL A 315 -12.29 11.03 -17.45
CA VAL A 315 -13.31 11.18 -16.40
C VAL A 315 -12.77 10.85 -15.00
N ARG A 316 -11.61 10.21 -14.89
CA ARG A 316 -10.99 9.89 -13.61
C ARG A 316 -9.85 10.83 -13.21
N GLU A 317 -9.46 11.78 -14.07
CA GLU A 317 -8.45 12.79 -13.70
C GLU A 317 -8.96 13.66 -12.55
N GLY A 318 -8.21 13.67 -11.43
CA GLY A 318 -8.56 14.39 -10.20
C GLY A 318 -9.74 13.79 -9.43
N LEU A 319 -10.12 12.55 -9.72
CA LEU A 319 -11.15 11.84 -8.98
C LEU A 319 -10.59 11.28 -7.66
N THR A 320 -11.25 11.57 -6.55
CA THR A 320 -11.16 10.81 -5.31
C THR A 320 -12.46 10.06 -5.11
N ALA A 321 -12.42 8.73 -5.02
CA ALA A 321 -13.60 7.91 -4.83
C ALA A 321 -13.33 6.70 -3.93
N VAL A 322 -14.36 6.33 -3.18
CA VAL A 322 -14.40 5.09 -2.40
C VAL A 322 -15.61 4.28 -2.86
N VAL A 323 -15.37 3.05 -3.28
CA VAL A 323 -16.40 2.11 -3.73
C VAL A 323 -16.43 0.94 -2.77
N SER A 324 -17.46 0.81 -1.97
CA SER A 324 -17.66 -0.28 -1.01
C SER A 324 -18.89 -1.10 -1.40
N VAL A 325 -18.74 -2.41 -1.46
CA VAL A 325 -19.87 -3.32 -1.66
C VAL A 325 -19.94 -4.32 -0.54
N LYS A 326 -21.18 -4.67 -0.14
CA LYS A 326 -21.44 -5.77 0.79
C LYS A 326 -22.12 -6.89 0.03
N VAL A 327 -21.49 -8.05 0.02
CA VAL A 327 -21.90 -9.24 -0.74
C VAL A 327 -22.02 -10.41 0.22
N LEU A 328 -23.08 -11.20 0.11
CA LEU A 328 -23.31 -12.36 0.99
C LEU A 328 -22.23 -13.43 0.84
N GLU A 329 -21.95 -13.79 -0.40
CA GLU A 329 -20.97 -14.83 -0.75
C GLU A 329 -19.92 -14.26 -1.73
N PRO A 330 -18.95 -13.46 -1.25
CA PRO A 330 -17.95 -12.89 -2.14
C PRO A 330 -16.95 -13.95 -2.61
N GLN A 331 -16.69 -13.96 -3.91
CA GLN A 331 -15.71 -14.81 -4.56
C GLN A 331 -14.48 -13.96 -4.90
N PHE A 332 -13.36 -14.25 -4.26
CA PHE A 332 -12.11 -13.55 -4.51
C PHE A 332 -11.16 -14.37 -5.38
N GLU A 333 -10.39 -13.69 -6.21
CA GLU A 333 -9.24 -14.29 -6.87
C GLU A 333 -8.10 -14.44 -5.86
N GLY A 334 -7.85 -15.67 -5.38
CA GLY A 334 -6.78 -16.01 -4.46
C GLY A 334 -7.06 -15.75 -2.97
N GLN A 335 -6.15 -16.25 -2.13
CA GLN A 335 -6.26 -16.23 -0.65
C GLN A 335 -6.11 -14.81 -0.07
N THR A 336 -5.40 -13.94 -0.73
CA THR A 336 -5.15 -12.55 -0.27
C THR A 336 -6.33 -11.61 -0.48
N LYS A 337 -7.42 -12.08 -1.11
CA LYS A 337 -8.69 -11.36 -1.30
C LYS A 337 -8.54 -10.00 -2.02
N THR A 338 -7.54 -9.86 -2.87
CA THR A 338 -7.20 -8.58 -3.52
C THR A 338 -8.13 -8.19 -4.65
N LYS A 339 -8.91 -9.13 -5.20
CA LYS A 339 -9.78 -8.90 -6.37
C LYS A 339 -11.09 -9.66 -6.27
N LEU A 340 -12.21 -8.96 -6.46
CA LEU A 340 -13.55 -9.57 -6.49
C LEU A 340 -13.87 -10.18 -7.85
N GLY A 341 -14.34 -11.45 -7.85
CA GLY A 341 -14.68 -12.22 -9.06
C GLY A 341 -16.17 -12.29 -9.39
N ASN A 342 -17.08 -12.04 -8.45
CA ASN A 342 -18.54 -12.13 -8.65
C ASN A 342 -19.02 -11.34 -9.87
N SER A 343 -19.43 -12.02 -10.95
CA SER A 343 -19.78 -11.39 -12.22
C SER A 343 -21.04 -10.51 -12.16
N GLU A 344 -22.02 -10.89 -11.36
CA GLU A 344 -23.29 -10.17 -11.15
C GLU A 344 -23.09 -8.79 -10.51
N VAL A 345 -22.10 -8.66 -9.63
CA VAL A 345 -21.82 -7.40 -8.91
C VAL A 345 -21.44 -6.27 -9.86
N LYS A 346 -20.84 -6.58 -11.01
CA LYS A 346 -20.52 -5.57 -12.02
C LYS A 346 -21.77 -4.85 -12.53
N GLY A 347 -22.78 -5.61 -12.91
CA GLY A 347 -24.05 -5.07 -13.44
C GLY A 347 -24.84 -4.32 -12.38
N ILE A 348 -24.88 -4.85 -11.15
CA ILE A 348 -25.56 -4.23 -10.02
C ILE A 348 -24.93 -2.87 -9.68
N THR A 349 -23.60 -2.81 -9.55
CA THR A 349 -22.87 -1.58 -9.27
C THR A 349 -23.06 -0.56 -10.40
N ASP A 350 -22.99 -1.01 -11.65
CA ASP A 350 -23.19 -0.14 -12.82
C ASP A 350 -24.57 0.54 -12.81
N VAL A 351 -25.63 -0.19 -12.53
CA VAL A 351 -26.99 0.36 -12.48
C VAL A 351 -27.13 1.37 -11.34
N ILE A 352 -26.77 0.97 -10.11
CA ILE A 352 -26.91 1.81 -8.93
C ILE A 352 -26.13 3.13 -9.08
N VAL A 353 -24.87 3.03 -9.50
CA VAL A 353 -24.02 4.21 -9.67
C VAL A 353 -24.53 5.12 -10.79
N SER A 354 -24.99 4.55 -11.91
CA SER A 354 -25.55 5.35 -13.01
C SER A 354 -26.80 6.11 -12.60
N GLU A 355 -27.71 5.49 -11.86
CA GLU A 355 -28.94 6.12 -11.36
C GLU A 355 -28.60 7.23 -10.35
N GLY A 356 -27.72 6.95 -9.38
CA GLY A 356 -27.32 7.94 -8.38
C GLY A 356 -26.61 9.15 -8.98
N LEU A 357 -25.70 8.92 -9.94
CA LEU A 357 -25.01 10.02 -10.64
C LEU A 357 -25.98 10.88 -11.48
N ARG A 358 -26.95 10.26 -12.18
CA ARG A 358 -27.95 11.02 -12.94
C ARG A 358 -28.76 11.93 -12.02
N THR A 359 -29.25 11.39 -10.91
CA THR A 359 -30.00 12.16 -9.90
C THR A 359 -29.13 13.31 -9.39
N PHE A 360 -27.90 13.06 -8.99
CA PHE A 360 -27.00 14.11 -8.50
C PHE A 360 -26.77 15.20 -9.53
N PHE A 361 -26.51 14.85 -10.80
CA PHE A 361 -26.24 15.84 -11.84
C PHE A 361 -27.47 16.69 -12.18
N GLU A 362 -28.68 16.15 -12.09
CA GLU A 362 -29.92 16.88 -12.25
C GLU A 362 -30.17 17.83 -11.07
N GLU A 363 -29.87 17.44 -9.86
CA GLU A 363 -29.99 18.25 -8.65
C GLU A 363 -28.88 19.32 -8.51
N HIS A 364 -27.67 19.01 -9.00
CA HIS A 364 -26.46 19.85 -8.85
C HIS A 364 -25.81 20.19 -10.20
N PRO A 365 -26.52 20.90 -11.13
CA PRO A 365 -26.03 21.12 -12.50
C PRO A 365 -24.74 21.94 -12.57
N GLN A 366 -24.47 22.80 -11.58
CA GLN A 366 -23.23 23.58 -11.53
C GLN A 366 -22.01 22.70 -11.20
N ASP A 367 -22.15 21.73 -10.29
CA ASP A 367 -21.11 20.79 -9.96
C ASP A 367 -20.87 19.83 -11.13
N ALA A 368 -21.94 19.33 -11.75
CA ALA A 368 -21.86 18.52 -12.97
C ALA A 368 -21.09 19.24 -14.09
N LYS A 369 -21.36 20.53 -14.30
CA LYS A 369 -20.67 21.36 -15.29
C LYS A 369 -19.16 21.43 -15.01
N LYS A 370 -18.74 21.73 -13.77
CA LYS A 370 -17.33 21.81 -13.39
C LYS A 370 -16.61 20.47 -13.58
N ILE A 371 -17.25 19.36 -13.22
CA ILE A 371 -16.71 18.01 -13.38
C ILE A 371 -16.49 17.71 -14.87
N ILE A 372 -17.46 17.98 -15.73
CA ILE A 372 -17.34 17.73 -17.17
C ILE A 372 -16.31 18.65 -17.82
N GLU A 373 -16.24 19.92 -17.40
CA GLU A 373 -15.22 20.85 -17.89
C GLU A 373 -13.81 20.36 -17.54
N LYS A 374 -13.58 19.83 -16.31
CA LYS A 374 -12.32 19.23 -15.92
C LYS A 374 -12.00 18.02 -16.79
N ALA A 375 -12.92 17.08 -16.96
CA ALA A 375 -12.73 15.90 -17.80
C ALA A 375 -12.47 16.27 -19.28
N THR A 376 -13.13 17.30 -19.79
CA THR A 376 -12.90 17.82 -21.15
C THR A 376 -11.49 18.42 -21.30
N MET A 377 -11.01 19.13 -20.27
CA MET A 377 -9.64 19.65 -20.26
C MET A 377 -8.61 18.50 -20.23
N ALA A 378 -8.87 17.45 -19.46
CA ALA A 378 -8.04 16.24 -19.42
C ALA A 378 -7.97 15.56 -20.79
N SER A 379 -9.13 15.40 -21.46
CA SER A 379 -9.21 14.81 -22.81
C SER A 379 -8.39 15.61 -23.84
N ARG A 380 -8.51 16.94 -23.85
CA ARG A 380 -7.73 17.81 -24.75
C ARG A 380 -6.23 17.71 -24.49
N ALA A 381 -5.82 17.66 -23.24
CA ALA A 381 -4.40 17.49 -22.87
C ALA A 381 -3.85 16.15 -23.35
N ARG A 382 -4.62 15.06 -23.16
CA ARG A 382 -4.23 13.72 -23.60
C ARG A 382 -4.14 13.63 -25.12
N GLU A 383 -5.09 14.21 -25.85
CA GLU A 383 -5.01 14.26 -27.32
C GLU A 383 -3.77 15.03 -27.80
N ALA A 384 -3.46 16.17 -27.16
CA ALA A 384 -2.25 16.93 -27.46
C ALA A 384 -0.98 16.11 -27.20
N ALA A 385 -0.93 15.41 -26.06
CA ALA A 385 0.15 14.52 -25.71
C ALA A 385 0.33 13.36 -26.72
N ARG A 386 -0.78 12.74 -27.15
CA ARG A 386 -0.76 11.69 -28.18
C ARG A 386 -0.26 12.20 -29.52
N LYS A 387 -0.74 13.34 -29.97
CA LYS A 387 -0.26 13.97 -31.21
C LYS A 387 1.25 14.28 -31.17
N ALA A 388 1.74 14.82 -30.05
CA ALA A 388 3.15 15.08 -29.85
C ALA A 388 4.01 13.80 -29.89
N ARG A 389 3.51 12.71 -29.26
CA ARG A 389 4.15 11.39 -29.28
C ARG A 389 4.22 10.81 -30.70
N ASP A 390 3.10 10.86 -31.43
CA ASP A 390 3.00 10.32 -32.80
C ASP A 390 3.94 11.07 -33.75
N LEU A 391 4.03 12.39 -33.62
CA LEU A 391 5.00 13.21 -34.39
C LEU A 391 6.46 12.81 -34.08
N THR A 392 6.78 12.57 -32.81
CA THR A 392 8.11 12.14 -32.39
C THR A 392 8.39 10.73 -32.92
N ARG A 393 7.43 9.81 -32.82
CA ARG A 393 7.54 8.43 -33.31
C ARG A 393 7.74 8.36 -34.82
N ARG A 394 7.04 9.23 -35.60
CA ARG A 394 7.26 9.35 -37.05
C ARG A 394 8.65 9.87 -37.42
N LYS A 395 9.19 10.81 -36.64
CA LYS A 395 10.58 11.29 -36.81
C LYS A 395 11.60 10.20 -36.51
N ASN A 396 11.36 9.39 -35.48
CA ASN A 396 12.28 8.32 -35.05
C ASN A 396 12.11 7.02 -35.87
N ALA A 397 11.03 6.84 -36.62
CA ALA A 397 10.85 5.68 -37.51
C ALA A 397 11.86 5.65 -38.68
N LEU A 398 12.60 6.74 -38.89
CA LEU A 398 13.72 6.84 -39.83
C LEU A 398 15.09 6.53 -39.17
N GLU A 399 15.15 6.41 -37.82
CA GLU A 399 16.34 6.05 -37.07
C GLU A 399 16.19 4.64 -36.47
N VAL A 400 17.14 3.76 -36.76
CA VAL A 400 17.14 2.31 -36.45
C VAL A 400 17.25 1.99 -34.94
N SER A 401 17.36 2.99 -34.05
CA SER A 401 17.45 2.78 -32.60
C SER A 401 16.47 3.67 -31.85
N SER A 402 15.47 3.04 -31.22
CA SER A 402 14.44 3.73 -30.43
C SER A 402 14.89 4.11 -29.00
N LEU A 403 16.07 3.68 -28.57
CA LEU A 403 16.56 3.91 -27.20
C LEU A 403 17.18 5.30 -27.02
N PRO A 404 17.10 5.89 -25.80
CA PRO A 404 17.70 7.19 -25.54
C PRO A 404 19.20 7.16 -25.78
N GLY A 405 19.75 8.14 -26.53
CA GLY A 405 21.17 8.19 -26.87
C GLY A 405 22.11 8.27 -25.66
N LYS A 406 21.60 8.71 -24.50
CA LYS A 406 22.36 8.74 -23.24
C LYS A 406 22.29 7.43 -22.44
N LEU A 407 21.43 6.49 -22.80
CA LEU A 407 21.35 5.18 -22.15
C LEU A 407 22.58 4.34 -22.51
N ALA A 408 23.34 3.94 -21.50
CA ALA A 408 24.34 2.88 -21.64
C ALA A 408 23.70 1.54 -21.25
N ASP A 409 23.16 0.84 -22.24
CA ASP A 409 22.41 -0.40 -22.03
C ASP A 409 23.31 -1.59 -21.65
N CYS A 410 22.73 -2.67 -21.15
CA CYS A 410 23.40 -3.94 -20.89
C CYS A 410 23.19 -4.92 -22.05
N SER A 411 24.01 -5.98 -22.10
CA SER A 411 23.97 -6.96 -23.17
C SER A 411 23.11 -8.19 -22.87
N GLU A 412 22.75 -8.40 -21.60
CA GLU A 412 21.88 -9.52 -21.16
C GLU A 412 20.46 -9.30 -21.69
N LYS A 413 19.83 -10.39 -22.13
CA LYS A 413 18.47 -10.41 -22.64
C LYS A 413 17.46 -10.99 -21.66
N ASP A 414 17.94 -11.78 -20.70
CA ASP A 414 17.11 -12.28 -19.61
C ASP A 414 16.85 -11.13 -18.63
N THR A 415 15.64 -10.58 -18.72
CA THR A 415 15.25 -9.43 -17.90
C THR A 415 15.32 -9.71 -16.41
N SER A 416 15.17 -10.96 -15.96
CA SER A 416 15.27 -11.34 -14.55
C SER A 416 16.66 -11.06 -13.95
N MET A 417 17.69 -11.00 -14.79
CA MET A 417 19.08 -10.75 -14.41
C MET A 417 19.52 -9.30 -14.58
N THR A 418 18.71 -8.47 -15.24
CA THR A 418 19.12 -7.11 -15.60
C THR A 418 18.70 -6.06 -14.59
N GLU A 419 19.50 -5.01 -14.49
CA GLU A 419 19.23 -3.85 -13.64
C GLU A 419 19.66 -2.55 -14.31
N ILE A 420 18.97 -1.44 -13.99
CA ILE A 420 19.31 -0.11 -14.49
C ILE A 420 19.55 0.85 -13.34
N TYR A 421 20.63 1.62 -13.43
CA TYR A 421 20.93 2.73 -12.53
C TYR A 421 20.44 4.05 -13.12
N LEU A 422 19.61 4.76 -12.38
CA LEU A 422 19.23 6.14 -12.63
C LEU A 422 20.21 7.02 -11.86
N VAL A 423 21.14 7.65 -12.57
CA VAL A 423 22.28 8.33 -11.93
C VAL A 423 22.15 9.83 -12.07
N GLU A 424 22.33 10.54 -10.96
CA GLU A 424 22.32 12.00 -10.94
C GLU A 424 23.56 12.57 -11.64
N GLY A 425 23.33 13.36 -12.69
CA GLY A 425 24.35 14.11 -13.40
C GLY A 425 25.19 13.29 -14.39
N ASP A 426 25.79 14.02 -15.34
CA ASP A 426 26.61 13.41 -16.39
C ASP A 426 27.97 12.92 -15.83
N SER A 427 28.52 13.56 -14.78
CA SER A 427 29.80 13.20 -14.17
C SER A 427 29.72 11.84 -13.47
N ALA A 428 28.81 11.69 -12.52
CA ALA A 428 28.58 10.42 -11.84
C ALA A 428 28.08 9.34 -12.81
N GLY A 429 27.24 9.72 -13.80
CA GLY A 429 26.84 8.85 -14.89
C GLY A 429 28.01 8.33 -15.73
N GLY A 430 29.04 9.13 -15.92
CA GLY A 430 30.30 8.73 -16.59
C GLY A 430 31.08 7.69 -15.79
N SER A 431 31.26 7.92 -14.49
CA SER A 431 31.91 6.97 -13.57
C SER A 431 31.14 5.65 -13.48
N ALA A 432 29.80 5.71 -13.32
CA ALA A 432 28.93 4.55 -13.28
C ALA A 432 28.99 3.73 -14.60
N LYS A 433 28.98 4.41 -15.76
CA LYS A 433 29.11 3.78 -17.07
C LYS A 433 30.42 3.01 -17.22
N GLN A 434 31.52 3.51 -16.65
CA GLN A 434 32.82 2.86 -16.70
C GLN A 434 32.93 1.73 -15.67
N GLY A 435 32.42 1.92 -14.45
CA GLY A 435 32.53 0.98 -13.34
C GLY A 435 31.59 -0.21 -13.42
N ARG A 436 30.45 -0.11 -14.09
CA ARG A 436 29.40 -1.13 -14.14
C ARG A 436 29.80 -2.45 -14.80
N ASP A 437 29.16 -3.53 -14.47
CA ASP A 437 29.19 -4.76 -15.29
C ASP A 437 28.26 -4.57 -16.51
N ARG A 438 28.88 -4.44 -17.69
CA ARG A 438 28.15 -4.20 -18.95
C ARG A 438 27.26 -5.36 -19.38
N ARG A 439 27.41 -6.52 -18.79
CA ARG A 439 26.61 -7.68 -19.15
C ARG A 439 25.17 -7.50 -18.67
N TYR A 440 24.95 -7.12 -17.42
CA TYR A 440 23.61 -7.08 -16.82
C TYR A 440 23.22 -5.70 -16.22
N GLN A 441 24.15 -4.74 -16.12
CA GLN A 441 23.88 -3.41 -15.60
C GLN A 441 23.77 -2.38 -16.73
N ALA A 442 22.65 -1.67 -16.79
CA ALA A 442 22.46 -0.47 -17.60
C ALA A 442 22.64 0.80 -16.75
N ASN A 443 22.94 1.91 -17.41
CA ASN A 443 23.10 3.20 -16.77
C ASN A 443 22.43 4.32 -17.57
N LEU A 444 21.55 5.10 -16.91
CA LEU A 444 20.85 6.24 -17.48
C LEU A 444 21.15 7.49 -16.64
N PRO A 445 22.03 8.39 -17.09
CA PRO A 445 22.27 9.65 -16.42
C PRO A 445 21.06 10.59 -16.57
N LEU A 446 20.68 11.25 -15.47
CA LEU A 446 19.62 12.26 -15.42
C LEU A 446 20.26 13.65 -15.27
N ARG A 447 19.83 14.61 -16.09
CA ARG A 447 20.36 15.97 -16.06
C ARG A 447 19.58 16.86 -15.11
N GLY A 448 19.97 16.80 -13.83
CA GLY A 448 19.37 17.62 -12.76
C GLY A 448 17.98 17.15 -12.35
N LYS A 449 17.23 18.06 -11.73
CA LYS A 449 15.89 17.83 -11.20
C LYS A 449 14.92 17.55 -12.34
N ILE A 450 14.25 16.40 -12.28
CA ILE A 450 13.16 16.08 -13.22
C ILE A 450 11.92 16.92 -12.91
N LEU A 451 10.98 16.97 -13.85
CA LEU A 451 9.71 17.64 -13.65
C LEU A 451 8.95 17.04 -12.46
N ASN A 452 8.45 17.89 -11.57
CA ASN A 452 7.53 17.46 -10.52
C ASN A 452 6.17 17.07 -11.14
N VAL A 453 5.92 15.77 -11.21
CA VAL A 453 4.71 15.23 -11.85
C VAL A 453 3.45 15.43 -11.03
N GLU A 454 3.57 15.70 -9.73
CA GLU A 454 2.43 16.05 -8.87
C GLU A 454 1.74 17.35 -9.32
N LYS A 455 2.52 18.29 -9.90
CA LYS A 455 2.08 19.61 -10.34
C LYS A 455 1.92 19.74 -11.86
N ALA A 456 2.08 18.64 -12.59
CA ALA A 456 2.16 18.71 -14.04
C ALA A 456 1.12 17.81 -14.71
N ARG A 457 0.49 18.36 -15.76
CA ARG A 457 -0.41 17.58 -16.62
C ARG A 457 0.39 16.61 -17.49
N LEU A 458 -0.27 15.55 -17.93
CA LEU A 458 0.32 14.47 -18.69
C LEU A 458 1.05 14.93 -19.98
N ASP A 459 0.50 15.95 -20.67
CA ASP A 459 1.14 16.53 -21.87
C ASP A 459 2.52 17.14 -21.57
N LYS A 460 2.67 17.85 -20.45
CA LYS A 460 3.94 18.41 -19.98
C LYS A 460 4.91 17.32 -19.52
N ILE A 461 4.39 16.29 -18.84
CA ILE A 461 5.16 15.14 -18.38
C ILE A 461 5.78 14.42 -19.58
N LEU A 462 5.00 14.12 -20.60
CA LEU A 462 5.48 13.47 -21.82
C LEU A 462 6.31 14.38 -22.73
N ALA A 463 6.26 15.70 -22.56
CA ALA A 463 7.16 16.64 -23.23
C ALA A 463 8.54 16.73 -22.55
N ASN A 464 8.66 16.32 -21.27
CA ASN A 464 9.92 16.34 -20.53
C ASN A 464 10.89 15.27 -21.04
N ASN A 465 12.10 15.68 -21.41
CA ASN A 465 13.09 14.79 -22.01
C ASN A 465 13.59 13.70 -21.08
N GLU A 466 13.76 14.01 -19.78
CA GLU A 466 14.24 13.05 -18.79
C GLU A 466 13.21 11.95 -18.54
N ILE A 467 11.94 12.34 -18.37
CA ILE A 467 10.85 11.41 -18.18
C ILE A 467 10.65 10.53 -19.42
N ARG A 468 10.67 11.10 -20.63
CA ARG A 468 10.62 10.31 -21.88
C ARG A 468 11.75 9.31 -21.99
N SER A 469 12.96 9.72 -21.59
CA SER A 469 14.12 8.83 -21.61
C SER A 469 13.91 7.64 -20.67
N MET A 470 13.36 7.87 -19.47
CA MET A 470 13.04 6.79 -18.52
C MET A 470 11.97 5.86 -19.06
N ILE A 471 10.83 6.39 -19.54
CA ILE A 471 9.73 5.59 -20.11
C ILE A 471 10.25 4.71 -21.26
N THR A 472 11.05 5.28 -22.16
CA THR A 472 11.63 4.55 -23.30
C THR A 472 12.65 3.50 -22.85
N ALA A 473 13.48 3.82 -21.84
CA ALA A 473 14.47 2.88 -21.30
C ALA A 473 13.82 1.67 -20.64
N PHE A 474 12.76 1.88 -19.84
CA PHE A 474 12.09 0.79 -19.13
C PHE A 474 11.26 -0.10 -20.07
N GLY A 475 10.65 0.48 -21.11
CA GLY A 475 9.85 -0.25 -22.10
C GLY A 475 8.42 -0.56 -21.66
N THR A 476 8.04 -0.27 -20.41
CA THR A 476 6.74 -0.62 -19.81
C THR A 476 5.57 0.24 -20.30
N GLY A 477 5.82 1.37 -20.96
CA GLY A 477 4.79 2.38 -21.19
C GLY A 477 4.43 3.17 -19.92
N ILE A 478 3.31 3.90 -19.95
CA ILE A 478 2.82 4.74 -18.86
C ILE A 478 1.28 4.85 -18.91
N GLY A 479 0.60 4.97 -17.78
CA GLY A 479 -0.86 5.06 -17.70
C GLY A 479 -1.54 3.78 -18.15
N GLU A 480 -2.57 3.87 -19.01
CA GLU A 480 -3.29 2.69 -19.53
C GLU A 480 -2.43 1.79 -20.42
N GLU A 481 -1.35 2.32 -21.02
CA GLU A 481 -0.41 1.53 -21.83
C GLU A 481 0.66 0.84 -20.97
N PHE A 482 0.64 1.04 -19.65
CA PHE A 482 1.61 0.44 -18.74
C PHE A 482 1.44 -1.09 -18.71
N ASP A 483 2.53 -1.80 -18.98
CA ASP A 483 2.58 -3.25 -18.98
C ASP A 483 3.90 -3.69 -18.35
N ILE A 484 3.83 -4.18 -17.13
CA ILE A 484 5.01 -4.59 -16.35
C ILE A 484 5.76 -5.74 -17.00
N THR A 485 5.06 -6.61 -17.75
CA THR A 485 5.69 -7.75 -18.43
C THR A 485 6.65 -7.33 -19.55
N LYS A 486 6.54 -6.07 -20.00
CA LYS A 486 7.46 -5.46 -20.96
C LYS A 486 8.67 -4.78 -20.32
N SER A 487 8.80 -4.85 -18.99
CA SER A 487 9.95 -4.27 -18.31
C SER A 487 11.24 -4.88 -18.81
N ARG A 488 12.18 -4.01 -19.20
CA ARG A 488 13.49 -4.41 -19.68
C ARG A 488 14.47 -4.69 -18.55
N TYR A 489 14.12 -4.32 -17.32
CA TYR A 489 14.98 -4.44 -16.14
C TYR A 489 14.20 -4.94 -14.95
N ASN A 490 14.78 -5.93 -14.25
CA ASN A 490 14.23 -6.46 -13.00
C ASN A 490 14.39 -5.49 -11.83
N LYS A 491 15.50 -4.72 -11.81
CA LYS A 491 15.73 -3.72 -10.77
C LYS A 491 15.97 -2.35 -11.38
N ILE A 492 15.30 -1.36 -10.85
CA ILE A 492 15.49 0.05 -11.17
C ILE A 492 16.08 0.71 -9.92
N ILE A 493 17.34 1.10 -9.98
CA ILE A 493 18.10 1.55 -8.82
C ILE A 493 18.35 3.06 -8.94
N ILE A 494 17.77 3.82 -8.02
CA ILE A 494 17.97 5.27 -7.91
C ILE A 494 19.31 5.51 -7.21
N MET A 495 20.21 6.21 -7.86
CA MET A 495 21.55 6.53 -7.36
C MET A 495 21.79 8.04 -7.47
N THR A 496 21.56 8.75 -6.37
CA THR A 496 21.67 10.20 -6.23
C THR A 496 22.76 10.57 -5.23
N ASP A 497 23.23 11.80 -5.30
CA ASP A 497 24.18 12.35 -4.35
C ASP A 497 23.60 12.35 -2.90
N ALA A 498 24.49 12.37 -1.91
CA ALA A 498 24.11 12.34 -0.50
C ALA A 498 23.74 13.74 0.05
N ASP A 499 23.50 14.71 -0.80
CA ASP A 499 23.15 16.07 -0.46
C ASP A 499 21.63 16.35 -0.55
N VAL A 500 21.24 17.60 -0.28
CA VAL A 500 19.82 18.03 -0.31
C VAL A 500 19.24 17.99 -1.72
N ASP A 501 20.02 18.22 -2.75
CA ASP A 501 19.59 18.17 -4.15
C ASP A 501 19.34 16.73 -4.60
N GLY A 502 20.24 15.80 -4.25
CA GLY A 502 20.07 14.37 -4.49
C GLY A 502 18.86 13.79 -3.73
N ALA A 503 18.63 14.23 -2.50
CA ALA A 503 17.41 13.86 -1.76
C ALA A 503 16.13 14.36 -2.45
N HIS A 504 16.16 15.58 -3.03
CA HIS A 504 15.04 16.11 -3.79
C HIS A 504 14.81 15.36 -5.11
N ILE A 505 15.87 15.03 -5.86
CA ILE A 505 15.79 14.24 -7.10
C ILE A 505 15.20 12.86 -6.82
N ARG A 506 15.65 12.21 -5.74
CA ARG A 506 15.09 10.93 -5.28
C ARG A 506 13.60 11.04 -4.99
N THR A 507 13.16 12.09 -4.29
CA THR A 507 11.73 12.33 -4.02
C THR A 507 10.93 12.57 -5.29
N LEU A 508 11.45 13.32 -6.26
CA LEU A 508 10.82 13.52 -7.57
C LEU A 508 10.67 12.21 -8.35
N LEU A 509 11.68 11.36 -8.32
CA LEU A 509 11.66 10.04 -8.97
C LEU A 509 10.65 9.11 -8.29
N LEU A 510 10.62 9.07 -6.96
CA LEU A 510 9.64 8.27 -6.22
C LEU A 510 8.20 8.75 -6.49
N THR A 511 7.99 10.08 -6.59
CA THR A 511 6.70 10.66 -6.99
C THR A 511 6.29 10.19 -8.38
N PHE A 512 7.22 10.18 -9.34
CA PHE A 512 6.97 9.71 -10.69
C PHE A 512 6.60 8.22 -10.73
N PHE A 513 7.36 7.36 -10.05
CA PHE A 513 7.06 5.93 -9.99
C PHE A 513 5.72 5.68 -9.31
N TYR A 514 5.46 6.32 -8.17
CA TYR A 514 4.19 6.16 -7.45
C TYR A 514 2.97 6.59 -8.26
N ARG A 515 3.04 7.74 -8.97
CA ARG A 515 1.91 8.29 -9.72
C ARG A 515 1.66 7.61 -11.08
N TYR A 516 2.71 7.16 -11.75
CA TYR A 516 2.61 6.74 -13.16
C TYR A 516 3.10 5.33 -13.45
N MET A 517 3.80 4.70 -12.54
CA MET A 517 4.35 3.35 -12.67
C MET A 517 4.22 2.56 -11.36
N LYS A 518 3.09 2.73 -10.66
CA LYS A 518 2.83 2.16 -9.33
C LYS A 518 3.10 0.65 -9.24
N PRO A 519 2.76 -0.19 -10.23
CA PRO A 519 3.05 -1.62 -10.17
C PRO A 519 4.55 -1.93 -10.01
N LEU A 520 5.47 -1.08 -10.54
CA LEU A 520 6.91 -1.28 -10.30
C LEU A 520 7.30 -1.12 -8.83
N VAL A 521 6.56 -0.31 -8.07
CA VAL A 521 6.77 -0.15 -6.61
C VAL A 521 6.14 -1.32 -5.87
N GLU A 522 4.92 -1.68 -6.22
CA GLU A 522 4.13 -2.75 -5.58
C GLU A 522 4.78 -4.13 -5.73
N GLU A 523 5.37 -4.41 -6.91
CA GLU A 523 6.10 -5.66 -7.19
C GLU A 523 7.57 -5.62 -6.77
N GLY A 524 8.03 -4.50 -6.17
CA GLY A 524 9.35 -4.39 -5.55
C GLY A 524 10.52 -4.25 -6.53
N HIS A 525 10.29 -3.64 -7.69
CA HIS A 525 11.34 -3.38 -8.69
C HIS A 525 12.16 -2.11 -8.44
N ILE A 526 11.71 -1.22 -7.54
CA ILE A 526 12.36 0.06 -7.26
C ILE A 526 13.30 -0.05 -6.06
N TYR A 527 14.53 0.41 -6.22
CA TYR A 527 15.57 0.39 -5.18
C TYR A 527 16.26 1.75 -5.07
N ILE A 528 16.86 2.01 -3.91
CA ILE A 528 17.69 3.19 -3.63
C ILE A 528 19.08 2.69 -3.27
N ALA A 529 20.09 3.11 -4.02
CA ALA A 529 21.48 2.82 -3.72
C ALA A 529 21.94 3.57 -2.47
N GLN A 530 22.79 2.92 -1.67
CA GLN A 530 23.38 3.47 -0.46
C GLN A 530 24.90 3.58 -0.66
N PRO A 531 25.41 4.68 -1.26
CA PRO A 531 26.85 4.91 -1.36
C PRO A 531 27.45 5.23 0.02
N PRO A 532 28.74 4.97 0.26
CA PRO A 532 29.39 5.33 1.50
C PRO A 532 29.53 6.85 1.64
N LEU A 533 29.48 7.33 2.88
CA LEU A 533 29.70 8.74 3.21
C LEU A 533 31.17 9.08 3.37
N TYR A 534 31.99 8.11 3.80
CA TYR A 534 33.42 8.35 4.06
C TYR A 534 34.29 7.20 3.55
N GLN A 535 35.51 7.55 3.14
CA GLN A 535 36.61 6.63 2.97
C GLN A 535 37.68 6.93 4.01
N ILE A 536 38.15 5.90 4.72
CA ILE A 536 39.24 5.98 5.68
C ILE A 536 40.45 5.29 5.02
N LYS A 537 41.60 5.96 4.97
CA LYS A 537 42.87 5.38 4.45
C LYS A 537 43.92 5.36 5.53
N LYS A 538 44.62 4.22 5.69
CA LYS A 538 45.80 4.08 6.55
C LYS A 538 46.85 3.25 5.82
N GLY A 539 47.87 3.92 5.32
CA GLY A 539 48.90 3.29 4.49
C GLY A 539 48.29 2.68 3.22
N LYS A 540 48.37 1.36 3.06
CA LYS A 540 47.80 0.64 1.90
C LYS A 540 46.35 0.15 2.12
N SER A 541 45.87 0.21 3.35
CA SER A 541 44.50 -0.25 3.69
C SER A 541 43.51 0.90 3.56
N HIS A 542 42.31 0.58 3.11
CA HIS A 542 41.19 1.52 3.09
C HIS A 542 39.90 0.84 3.52
N TRP A 543 38.99 1.63 4.07
CA TRP A 543 37.65 1.20 4.51
C TRP A 543 36.63 2.24 4.10
N TYR A 544 35.42 1.79 3.81
CA TYR A 544 34.26 2.63 3.54
C TYR A 544 33.28 2.53 4.70
N VAL A 545 32.71 3.66 5.11
CA VAL A 545 31.71 3.73 6.19
C VAL A 545 30.54 4.61 5.78
N TYR A 546 29.37 4.25 6.29
CA TYR A 546 28.07 4.73 5.81
C TYR A 546 27.38 5.68 6.78
N SER A 547 27.95 5.92 7.97
CA SER A 547 27.45 6.82 8.98
C SER A 547 28.57 7.42 9.85
N ASP A 548 28.26 8.53 10.55
CA ASP A 548 29.20 9.14 11.50
C ASP A 548 29.51 8.20 12.69
N ALA A 549 28.52 7.40 13.09
CA ALA A 549 28.70 6.39 14.13
C ALA A 549 29.70 5.30 13.70
N GLU A 550 29.57 4.78 12.46
CA GLU A 550 30.52 3.81 11.88
C GLU A 550 31.90 4.44 11.69
N LEU A 551 31.97 5.71 11.29
CA LEU A 551 33.24 6.44 11.19
C LEU A 551 33.94 6.44 12.54
N THR A 552 33.25 6.84 13.60
CA THR A 552 33.80 6.89 14.96
C THR A 552 34.27 5.53 15.43
N ALA A 553 33.41 4.51 15.30
CA ALA A 553 33.75 3.12 15.68
C ALA A 553 34.97 2.60 14.93
N LYS A 554 35.07 2.87 13.62
CA LYS A 554 36.20 2.42 12.80
C LYS A 554 37.50 3.16 13.15
N LEU A 555 37.44 4.45 13.47
CA LEU A 555 38.58 5.23 13.93
C LEU A 555 39.11 4.73 15.28
N ASP A 556 38.24 4.32 16.18
CA ASP A 556 38.61 3.75 17.48
C ASP A 556 39.25 2.36 17.33
N GLU A 557 38.81 1.57 16.32
CA GLU A 557 39.39 0.25 15.98
C GLU A 557 40.81 0.37 15.38
N VAL A 558 40.97 1.24 14.37
CA VAL A 558 42.23 1.30 13.60
C VAL A 558 43.25 2.31 14.13
N GLY A 559 42.86 3.10 15.16
CA GLY A 559 43.64 4.20 15.73
C GLY A 559 43.61 5.44 14.81
N ARG A 560 43.89 6.62 15.36
CA ARG A 560 43.77 7.90 14.66
C ARG A 560 45.07 8.38 13.99
N ASP A 561 46.20 7.77 14.25
CA ASP A 561 47.49 8.19 13.73
C ASP A 561 47.71 7.67 12.31
N GLY A 562 48.18 8.57 11.44
CA GLY A 562 48.48 8.26 10.04
C GLY A 562 47.27 7.96 9.17
N ILE A 563 46.11 8.45 9.54
CA ILE A 563 44.85 8.28 8.83
C ILE A 563 44.53 9.48 7.97
N THR A 564 44.03 9.24 6.76
CA THR A 564 43.37 10.22 5.91
C THR A 564 41.90 9.85 5.77
N ILE A 565 40.99 10.82 6.08
CA ILE A 565 39.56 10.67 5.93
C ILE A 565 39.12 11.52 4.74
N GLN A 566 38.43 10.91 3.80
CA GLN A 566 37.75 11.58 2.69
C GLN A 566 36.24 11.47 2.90
N ARG A 567 35.54 12.61 2.99
CA ARG A 567 34.08 12.67 2.96
C ARG A 567 33.64 12.82 1.51
N TYR A 568 32.71 11.97 1.08
CA TYR A 568 32.09 12.10 -0.23
C TYR A 568 30.84 12.97 -0.12
N LYS A 569 30.81 14.08 -0.86
CA LYS A 569 29.66 14.97 -0.97
C LYS A 569 28.75 14.59 -2.15
N GLY A 570 29.33 13.96 -3.16
CA GLY A 570 28.60 13.49 -4.32
C GLY A 570 29.29 12.31 -5.00
N LEU A 571 28.51 11.56 -5.77
CA LEU A 571 28.95 10.38 -6.54
C LEU A 571 30.03 10.72 -7.58
N GLY A 572 30.04 11.96 -8.07
CA GLY A 572 31.04 12.46 -9.00
C GLY A 572 32.45 12.55 -8.44
N GLU A 573 32.63 12.49 -7.10
CA GLU A 573 33.92 12.44 -6.43
C GLU A 573 34.51 11.01 -6.38
N MET A 574 33.71 10.00 -6.70
CA MET A 574 34.16 8.61 -6.75
C MET A 574 34.64 8.24 -8.14
N ASN A 575 35.80 7.60 -8.21
CA ASN A 575 36.24 7.00 -9.46
C ASN A 575 35.44 5.72 -9.79
N PRO A 576 35.51 5.20 -11.03
CA PRO A 576 34.71 4.03 -11.43
C PRO A 576 34.92 2.78 -10.58
N GLU A 577 36.16 2.53 -10.12
CA GLU A 577 36.51 1.37 -9.30
C GLU A 577 35.88 1.48 -7.89
N GLN A 578 35.95 2.67 -7.27
CA GLN A 578 35.34 2.94 -5.99
C GLN A 578 33.83 2.79 -6.05
N LEU A 579 33.20 3.33 -7.11
CA LEU A 579 31.76 3.24 -7.30
C LEU A 579 31.29 1.79 -7.52
N TRP A 580 32.08 1.02 -8.27
CA TRP A 580 31.83 -0.42 -8.42
C TRP A 580 31.92 -1.14 -7.07
N GLU A 581 33.07 -1.00 -6.40
CA GLU A 581 33.37 -1.75 -5.16
C GLU A 581 32.31 -1.51 -4.06
N THR A 582 31.81 -0.28 -3.93
CA THR A 582 30.97 0.13 -2.81
C THR A 582 29.47 0.13 -3.10
N THR A 583 29.09 0.42 -4.35
CA THR A 583 27.70 0.80 -4.68
C THR A 583 27.08 -0.04 -5.80
N MET A 584 27.88 -0.58 -6.72
CA MET A 584 27.35 -1.27 -7.89
C MET A 584 27.60 -2.78 -7.89
N ASN A 585 28.64 -3.27 -7.19
CA ASN A 585 28.91 -4.71 -7.08
C ASN A 585 27.85 -5.41 -6.24
N PRO A 586 27.07 -6.37 -6.81
CA PRO A 586 26.01 -7.08 -6.08
C PRO A 586 26.46 -7.79 -4.80
N GLU A 587 27.75 -8.17 -4.71
CA GLU A 587 28.28 -8.88 -3.55
C GLU A 587 28.52 -7.96 -2.34
N ASN A 588 28.79 -6.66 -2.59
CA ASN A 588 29.25 -5.74 -1.54
C ASN A 588 28.31 -4.57 -1.32
N ARG A 589 27.46 -4.24 -2.32
CA ARG A 589 26.59 -3.06 -2.28
C ARG A 589 25.46 -3.20 -1.28
N THR A 590 25.05 -2.07 -0.72
CA THR A 590 23.79 -1.93 0.02
C THR A 590 22.77 -1.17 -0.83
N ILE A 591 21.62 -1.77 -1.06
CA ILE A 591 20.46 -1.14 -1.72
C ILE A 591 19.23 -1.32 -0.85
N LEU A 592 18.39 -0.29 -0.75
CA LEU A 592 17.10 -0.34 -0.07
C LEU A 592 16.00 -0.57 -1.09
N GLN A 593 15.19 -1.62 -0.92
CA GLN A 593 13.99 -1.83 -1.70
C GLN A 593 12.91 -0.84 -1.26
N VAL A 594 12.26 -0.19 -2.22
CA VAL A 594 11.11 0.66 -1.95
C VAL A 594 9.87 -0.20 -1.88
N SER A 595 9.19 -0.18 -0.76
CA SER A 595 7.91 -0.87 -0.55
C SER A 595 6.78 0.13 -0.37
N LEU A 596 5.60 -0.24 -0.80
CA LEU A 596 4.37 0.49 -0.56
C LEU A 596 3.56 -0.26 0.51
N GLU A 597 3.60 0.23 1.73
CA GLU A 597 2.90 -0.39 2.86
C GLU A 597 1.43 0.06 2.91
N ASP A 598 1.20 1.35 2.71
CA ASP A 598 -0.12 1.97 2.70
C ASP A 598 -0.25 3.00 1.57
N SER A 599 -1.26 2.82 0.71
CA SER A 599 -1.49 3.71 -0.44
C SER A 599 -2.11 5.05 -0.03
N ILE A 600 -2.88 5.09 1.05
CA ILE A 600 -3.55 6.32 1.52
C ILE A 600 -2.52 7.26 2.12
N GLU A 601 -1.65 6.73 2.98
CA GLU A 601 -0.58 7.53 3.58
C GLU A 601 0.43 8.00 2.54
N ALA A 602 0.81 7.13 1.60
CA ALA A 602 1.68 7.51 0.49
C ALA A 602 1.08 8.64 -0.34
N ASP A 603 -0.21 8.56 -0.72
CA ASP A 603 -0.91 9.65 -1.43
C ASP A 603 -0.86 10.96 -0.64
N LYS A 604 -1.15 10.90 0.67
CA LYS A 604 -1.10 12.06 1.56
C LYS A 604 0.30 12.68 1.62
N ILE A 605 1.33 11.86 1.80
CA ILE A 605 2.72 12.32 1.90
C ILE A 605 3.16 12.97 0.57
N PHE A 606 2.92 12.34 -0.58
CA PHE A 606 3.28 12.93 -1.88
C PHE A 606 2.49 14.21 -2.14
N THR A 607 1.19 14.27 -1.81
CA THR A 607 0.36 15.47 -1.95
C THR A 607 0.89 16.61 -1.08
N VAL A 608 1.25 16.35 0.18
CA VAL A 608 1.79 17.36 1.11
C VAL A 608 3.17 17.84 0.67
N LEU A 609 4.09 16.92 0.37
CA LEU A 609 5.47 17.27 0.09
C LEU A 609 5.65 17.85 -1.33
N MET A 610 4.94 17.33 -2.32
CA MET A 610 5.15 17.63 -3.74
C MET A 610 4.03 18.45 -4.37
N GLY A 611 2.88 18.59 -3.71
CA GLY A 611 1.72 19.34 -4.17
C GLY A 611 1.91 20.88 -4.13
N ASP A 612 0.89 21.61 -4.60
CA ASP A 612 0.95 23.09 -4.72
C ASP A 612 0.79 23.81 -3.39
N LYS A 613 0.06 23.26 -2.43
CA LYS A 613 -0.19 23.91 -1.13
C LYS A 613 1.08 23.96 -0.28
N VAL A 614 1.45 25.16 0.14
CA VAL A 614 2.67 25.41 0.94
C VAL A 614 2.45 25.14 2.42
N GLU A 615 1.28 25.50 2.96
CA GLU A 615 1.00 25.44 4.40
C GLU A 615 1.04 24.01 4.97
N PRO A 616 0.43 22.98 4.35
CA PRO A 616 0.57 21.59 4.81
C PRO A 616 2.02 21.12 4.84
N ARG A 617 2.83 21.52 3.86
CA ARG A 617 4.26 21.18 3.78
C ARG A 617 5.05 21.86 4.88
N ARG A 618 4.77 23.14 5.16
CA ARG A 618 5.41 23.87 6.29
C ARG A 618 5.11 23.16 7.61
N LYS A 619 3.85 22.88 7.87
CA LYS A 619 3.43 22.16 9.07
C LYS A 619 4.12 20.80 9.20
N PHE A 620 4.18 20.03 8.11
CA PHE A 620 4.89 18.74 8.09
C PHE A 620 6.37 18.91 8.49
N ILE A 621 7.06 19.92 7.95
CA ILE A 621 8.47 20.20 8.29
C ILE A 621 8.61 20.57 9.76
N GLU A 622 7.75 21.45 10.30
CA GLU A 622 7.76 21.87 11.70
C GLU A 622 7.52 20.69 12.65
N ASP A 623 6.52 19.86 12.36
CA ASP A 623 6.17 18.69 13.19
C ASP A 623 7.28 17.63 13.22
N ASN A 624 8.03 17.49 12.12
CA ASN A 624 9.08 16.48 11.95
C ASN A 624 10.50 17.02 12.17
N ALA A 625 10.69 18.31 12.44
CA ALA A 625 12.01 18.94 12.59
C ALA A 625 12.89 18.25 13.66
N LYS A 626 12.29 17.75 14.72
CA LYS A 626 12.98 17.03 15.81
C LYS A 626 13.60 15.69 15.42
N TYR A 627 13.17 15.12 14.29
CA TYR A 627 13.68 13.84 13.79
C TYR A 627 14.80 13.99 12.76
N VAL A 628 15.09 15.22 12.34
CA VAL A 628 16.17 15.51 11.39
C VAL A 628 17.51 15.24 12.05
N ARG A 629 18.29 14.30 11.49
CA ARG A 629 19.60 13.88 12.02
C ARG A 629 20.78 14.50 11.28
N ASN A 630 20.60 14.87 10.01
CA ASN A 630 21.65 15.42 9.15
C ASN A 630 21.17 16.74 8.57
N LEU A 631 21.56 17.85 9.21
CA LEU A 631 21.48 19.18 8.59
C LEU A 631 22.82 19.44 7.91
N ASP A 632 22.77 19.68 6.61
CA ASP A 632 23.94 20.17 5.86
C ASP A 632 24.04 21.69 6.12
N LEU A 633 24.75 22.03 7.21
CA LEU A 633 24.99 23.41 7.66
C LEU A 633 26.32 23.91 7.09
#